data_3eb0008c9919365d0f6e9102c1bf472b
#
_entry.id   3eb0008c9919365d0f6e9102c1bf472b
#
_cell.length_a   1.000
_cell.length_b   1.000
_cell.length_c   1.000
_cell.angle_alpha   90.00
_cell.angle_beta   90.00
_cell.angle_gamma   90.00
#
_symmetry.space_group_name_H-M   'P 1'
#
loop_
_entity.id
_entity.type
_entity.pdbx_description
1 polymer ?
#
loop_
_entity_poly.entity_id
_entity_poly.type
_entity_poly.pdbx_seq_one_letter_code
_entity_poly.pdbx_strand_id
1 'polypeptide(L)'
;QVALIPASLAQAGMASSTPGYSLASNIKGQQYIFGVQMGATYKFNEHLSAYAGMRVNYVYNKYTGSITDISANIGGVNQNLYAYFGNLATTYNAQAAALRAQAETVTDATLKAKLLAGAAQAEGGAQMLTAKQTQVKDKHLECEQRGWGVTPIIGLDFKAGRWNVGTRLELNTHLNIENDTKVDDTGLFQHGVNTPSDLPGLWTLGAQYSILPNLRAMASYHLYFDKSARMANNKQDLLGGNTQEFLAGMEWDITPNITVSAGGQRTKYNLGDGAYLTDMSFVTSSYSIGLGAQVKLAKNMRLNVAYFWTNYEKFDKTYQQTVVTNANPLATVTLDNTDRFTRTNKVLGVGLDIDF
;
A
#
# COMPACT_ATOMS: atom_id res chain seq x y z
N GLN A 1 -12.50 4.93 -1.75
CA GLN A 1 -13.78 5.12 -2.46
C GLN A 1 -14.92 4.29 -1.85
N VAL A 2 -14.68 3.05 -1.44
CA VAL A 2 -15.67 2.21 -0.75
C VAL A 2 -16.20 2.89 0.52
N ALA A 3 -15.32 3.53 1.31
CA ALA A 3 -15.69 4.27 2.51
C ALA A 3 -16.62 5.47 2.26
N LEU A 4 -16.71 5.98 1.03
CA LEU A 4 -17.60 7.07 0.66
C LEU A 4 -19.03 6.60 0.33
N ILE A 5 -19.26 5.31 0.12
CA ILE A 5 -20.57 4.78 -0.23
C ILE A 5 -21.62 5.04 0.86
N PRO A 6 -21.37 4.77 2.16
CA PRO A 6 -22.30 5.11 3.22
C PRO A 6 -22.65 6.59 3.27
N ALA A 7 -21.65 7.47 3.09
CA ALA A 7 -21.85 8.91 3.05
C ALA A 7 -22.72 9.33 1.85
N SER A 8 -22.49 8.75 0.66
CA SER A 8 -23.28 9.01 -0.53
C SER A 8 -24.72 8.52 -0.39
N LEU A 9 -24.94 7.40 0.28
CA LEU A 9 -26.27 6.87 0.60
C LEU A 9 -27.01 7.78 1.61
N ALA A 10 -26.29 8.25 2.65
CA ALA A 10 -26.84 9.18 3.61
C ALA A 10 -27.24 10.51 2.95
N GLN A 11 -26.39 11.06 2.07
CA GLN A 11 -26.71 12.25 1.28
C GLN A 11 -27.89 12.03 0.31
N ALA A 12 -28.16 10.81 -0.11
CA ALA A 12 -29.34 10.46 -0.90
C ALA A 12 -30.62 10.32 -0.07
N GLY A 13 -30.57 10.56 1.25
CA GLY A 13 -31.71 10.38 2.14
C GLY A 13 -32.03 8.92 2.46
N MET A 14 -31.15 7.99 2.16
CA MET A 14 -31.35 6.54 2.30
C MET A 14 -30.86 5.96 3.63
N ALA A 15 -30.09 6.72 4.39
CA ALA A 15 -29.38 6.22 5.57
C ALA A 15 -30.28 5.61 6.66
N SER A 16 -31.51 6.11 6.81
CA SER A 16 -32.45 5.61 7.80
C SER A 16 -33.25 4.38 7.35
N SER A 17 -33.34 4.15 6.04
CA SER A 17 -34.14 3.08 5.43
C SER A 17 -33.29 1.98 4.79
N THR A 18 -31.97 2.15 4.79
CA THR A 18 -31.03 1.26 4.09
C THR A 18 -30.05 0.64 5.08
N PRO A 19 -30.38 -0.50 5.71
CA PRO A 19 -29.56 -1.11 6.75
C PRO A 19 -28.27 -1.75 6.23
N GLY A 20 -27.92 -1.59 4.96
CA GLY A 20 -26.68 -2.12 4.42
C GLY A 20 -26.50 -1.86 2.94
N TYR A 21 -25.27 -2.02 2.50
CA TYR A 21 -24.89 -2.02 1.09
C TYR A 21 -24.02 -3.24 0.79
N SER A 22 -23.97 -3.64 -0.47
CA SER A 22 -23.10 -4.70 -0.96
C SER A 22 -22.37 -4.24 -2.23
N LEU A 23 -21.20 -4.77 -2.46
CA LEU A 23 -20.43 -4.58 -3.68
C LEU A 23 -19.51 -5.78 -3.90
N ALA A 24 -19.12 -6.01 -5.14
CA ALA A 24 -18.03 -6.90 -5.48
C ALA A 24 -16.75 -6.07 -5.67
N SER A 25 -15.67 -6.48 -5.00
CA SER A 25 -14.37 -5.82 -5.18
C SER A 25 -13.28 -6.86 -5.34
N ASN A 26 -12.37 -6.59 -6.27
CA ASN A 26 -11.14 -7.35 -6.45
C ASN A 26 -10.01 -6.36 -6.69
N ILE A 27 -8.95 -6.47 -5.88
CA ILE A 27 -7.74 -5.64 -6.02
C ILE A 27 -6.54 -6.57 -5.96
N LYS A 28 -5.69 -6.50 -6.99
CA LYS A 28 -4.44 -7.24 -7.06
C LYS A 28 -3.30 -6.28 -7.36
N GLY A 29 -2.31 -6.26 -6.47
CA GLY A 29 -1.06 -5.53 -6.65
C GLY A 29 0.11 -6.53 -6.72
N GLN A 30 1.02 -6.31 -7.65
CA GLN A 30 2.28 -7.02 -7.77
C GLN A 30 3.39 -5.98 -7.88
N GLN A 31 4.46 -6.18 -7.13
CA GLN A 31 5.63 -5.30 -7.14
C GLN A 31 6.88 -6.15 -7.25
N TYR A 32 7.73 -5.84 -8.21
CA TYR A 32 9.02 -6.47 -8.42
C TYR A 32 10.11 -5.40 -8.44
N ILE A 33 11.16 -5.63 -7.68
CA ILE A 33 12.35 -4.78 -7.65
C ILE A 33 13.53 -5.70 -7.95
N PHE A 34 14.17 -5.47 -9.09
CA PHE A 34 15.36 -6.20 -9.53
C PHE A 34 16.58 -5.32 -9.30
N GLY A 35 17.60 -5.86 -8.64
CA GLY A 35 18.83 -5.13 -8.38
C GLY A 35 20.06 -5.89 -8.90
N VAL A 36 20.87 -5.22 -9.72
CA VAL A 36 22.20 -5.70 -10.11
C VAL A 36 23.22 -4.85 -9.38
N GLN A 37 24.03 -5.48 -8.53
CA GLN A 37 25.05 -4.80 -7.75
C GLN A 37 26.44 -5.16 -8.26
N MET A 38 27.29 -4.15 -8.40
CA MET A 38 28.71 -4.31 -8.71
C MET A 38 29.54 -3.37 -7.83
N GLY A 39 30.77 -3.79 -7.51
CA GLY A 39 31.66 -3.00 -6.68
C GLY A 39 32.99 -3.70 -6.50
N ALA A 40 33.88 -3.04 -5.79
CA ALA A 40 35.19 -3.53 -5.48
C ALA A 40 35.46 -3.45 -3.98
N THR A 41 36.18 -4.44 -3.47
CA THR A 41 36.70 -4.46 -2.10
C THR A 41 38.21 -4.25 -2.13
N TYR A 42 38.67 -3.28 -1.37
CA TYR A 42 40.11 -3.04 -1.16
C TYR A 42 40.49 -3.43 0.25
N LYS A 43 41.50 -4.28 0.35
CA LYS A 43 42.07 -4.76 1.63
C LYS A 43 43.27 -3.90 1.99
N PHE A 44 43.13 -3.04 3.01
CA PHE A 44 44.23 -2.17 3.49
C PHE A 44 45.32 -2.98 4.24
N ASN A 45 44.85 -3.94 5.04
CA ASN A 45 45.73 -4.84 5.79
C ASN A 45 44.94 -6.11 6.16
N GLU A 46 45.51 -6.95 7.03
CA GLU A 46 44.87 -8.22 7.46
C GLU A 46 43.59 -8.02 8.27
N HIS A 47 43.40 -6.83 8.82
CA HIS A 47 42.27 -6.52 9.68
C HIS A 47 41.22 -5.64 9.04
N LEU A 48 41.58 -4.76 8.11
CA LEU A 48 40.70 -3.74 7.58
C LEU A 48 40.55 -3.85 6.07
N SER A 49 39.27 -3.88 5.62
CA SER A 49 38.91 -3.74 4.23
C SER A 49 37.79 -2.72 4.04
N ALA A 50 37.74 -2.11 2.86
CA ALA A 50 36.66 -1.21 2.45
C ALA A 50 36.03 -1.70 1.15
N TYR A 51 34.74 -1.47 1.03
CA TYR A 51 33.95 -1.74 -0.17
C TYR A 51 33.40 -0.42 -0.73
N ALA A 52 33.44 -0.29 -2.04
CA ALA A 52 32.72 0.75 -2.76
C ALA A 52 32.05 0.15 -4.00
N GLY A 53 30.81 0.49 -4.23
CA GLY A 53 30.04 -0.06 -5.33
C GLY A 53 28.73 0.69 -5.58
N MET A 54 27.95 0.16 -6.48
CA MET A 54 26.62 0.64 -6.79
C MET A 54 25.67 -0.51 -7.09
N ARG A 55 24.37 -0.28 -6.89
CA ARG A 55 23.30 -1.16 -7.34
C ARG A 55 22.40 -0.41 -8.31
N VAL A 56 22.17 -0.98 -9.47
CA VAL A 56 21.15 -0.51 -10.41
C VAL A 56 19.86 -1.27 -10.09
N ASN A 57 18.81 -0.54 -9.73
CA ASN A 57 17.51 -1.07 -9.40
C ASN A 57 16.54 -0.80 -10.55
N TYR A 58 15.77 -1.81 -10.94
CA TYR A 58 14.66 -1.72 -11.86
C TYR A 58 13.39 -2.14 -11.15
N VAL A 59 12.36 -1.29 -11.22
CA VAL A 59 11.05 -1.52 -10.58
C VAL A 59 10.00 -1.76 -11.66
N TYR A 60 9.21 -2.81 -11.45
CA TYR A 60 8.04 -3.11 -12.23
C TYR A 60 6.88 -3.42 -11.27
N ASN A 61 5.82 -2.62 -11.35
CA ASN A 61 4.59 -2.83 -10.60
C ASN A 61 3.45 -3.09 -11.57
N LYS A 62 2.48 -3.89 -11.13
CA LYS A 62 1.23 -4.11 -11.84
C LYS A 62 0.07 -4.06 -10.87
N TYR A 63 -0.91 -3.21 -11.18
CA TYR A 63 -2.14 -3.06 -10.42
C TYR A 63 -3.32 -3.36 -11.31
N THR A 64 -4.18 -4.27 -10.84
CA THR A 64 -5.47 -4.54 -11.46
C THR A 64 -6.53 -4.50 -10.38
N GLY A 65 -7.69 -3.97 -10.71
CA GLY A 65 -8.78 -3.91 -9.73
C GLY A 65 -10.12 -3.65 -10.37
N SER A 66 -11.15 -3.99 -9.62
CA SER A 66 -12.53 -3.64 -9.97
C SER A 66 -13.35 -3.43 -8.71
N ILE A 67 -14.31 -2.52 -8.79
CA ILE A 67 -15.40 -2.34 -7.84
C ILE A 67 -16.66 -2.34 -8.67
N THR A 68 -17.50 -3.34 -8.50
CA THR A 68 -18.70 -3.56 -9.33
C THR A 68 -19.91 -3.88 -8.46
N ASP A 69 -21.08 -3.85 -9.07
CA ASP A 69 -22.34 -4.28 -8.47
C ASP A 69 -22.68 -3.57 -7.16
N ILE A 70 -22.40 -2.26 -7.09
CA ILE A 70 -22.72 -1.47 -5.90
C ILE A 70 -24.23 -1.44 -5.71
N SER A 71 -24.69 -2.13 -4.67
CA SER A 71 -26.12 -2.34 -4.39
C SER A 71 -26.44 -1.95 -2.96
N ALA A 72 -27.68 -1.54 -2.71
CA ALA A 72 -28.18 -1.25 -1.37
C ALA A 72 -29.59 -1.78 -1.18
N ASN A 73 -29.96 -2.04 0.08
CA ASN A 73 -31.32 -2.42 0.42
C ASN A 73 -32.21 -1.16 0.43
N ILE A 74 -33.11 -1.06 -0.52
CA ILE A 74 -34.05 0.04 -0.66
C ILE A 74 -35.47 -0.52 -0.55
N GLY A 75 -36.17 -0.15 0.50
CA GLY A 75 -37.53 -0.62 0.74
C GLY A 75 -37.62 -2.14 0.96
N GLY A 76 -36.61 -2.77 1.53
CA GLY A 76 -36.55 -4.22 1.78
C GLY A 76 -36.03 -5.05 0.62
N VAL A 77 -35.69 -4.43 -0.52
CA VAL A 77 -35.18 -5.10 -1.72
C VAL A 77 -33.76 -4.62 -2.02
N ASN A 78 -32.83 -5.57 -2.24
CA ASN A 78 -31.49 -5.23 -2.67
C ASN A 78 -31.51 -4.77 -4.14
N GLN A 79 -31.13 -3.52 -4.40
CA GLN A 79 -31.17 -2.91 -5.72
C GLN A 79 -29.78 -2.41 -6.11
N ASN A 80 -29.40 -2.66 -7.36
CA ASN A 80 -28.20 -2.05 -7.95
C ASN A 80 -28.37 -0.53 -8.03
N LEU A 81 -27.45 0.22 -7.41
CA LEU A 81 -27.58 1.67 -7.27
C LEU A 81 -27.43 2.42 -8.61
N TYR A 82 -26.62 1.90 -9.53
CA TYR A 82 -26.48 2.49 -10.85
C TYR A 82 -27.83 2.46 -11.63
N ALA A 83 -28.46 1.30 -11.64
CA ALA A 83 -29.78 1.13 -12.27
C ALA A 83 -30.85 1.94 -11.52
N TYR A 84 -30.83 1.93 -10.19
CA TYR A 84 -31.81 2.66 -9.38
C TYR A 84 -31.77 4.17 -9.63
N PHE A 85 -30.59 4.80 -9.57
CA PHE A 85 -30.46 6.24 -9.84
C PHE A 85 -30.77 6.59 -11.28
N GLY A 86 -30.41 5.74 -12.24
CA GLY A 86 -30.74 5.92 -13.66
C GLY A 86 -32.25 5.91 -13.92
N ASN A 87 -32.98 4.97 -13.34
CA ASN A 87 -34.42 4.86 -13.44
C ASN A 87 -35.13 6.07 -12.81
N LEU A 88 -34.63 6.51 -11.62
CA LEU A 88 -35.18 7.72 -11.00
C LEU A 88 -34.95 8.97 -11.86
N ALA A 89 -33.73 9.16 -12.39
CA ALA A 89 -33.39 10.28 -13.25
C ALA A 89 -34.32 10.32 -14.50
N THR A 90 -34.57 9.15 -15.10
CA THR A 90 -35.51 9.01 -16.24
C THR A 90 -36.92 9.42 -15.85
N THR A 91 -37.40 9.00 -14.68
CA THR A 91 -38.73 9.37 -14.17
C THR A 91 -38.86 10.88 -13.96
N TYR A 92 -37.86 11.52 -13.36
CA TYR A 92 -37.83 12.98 -13.14
C TYR A 92 -37.79 13.76 -14.46
N ASN A 93 -37.03 13.29 -15.46
CA ASN A 93 -36.99 13.88 -16.79
C ASN A 93 -38.37 13.76 -17.51
N ALA A 94 -39.03 12.60 -17.39
CA ALA A 94 -40.37 12.41 -17.92
C ALA A 94 -41.40 13.34 -17.25
N GLN A 95 -41.31 13.53 -15.94
CA GLN A 95 -42.12 14.46 -15.19
C GLN A 95 -41.89 15.91 -15.64
N ALA A 96 -40.65 16.31 -15.84
CA ALA A 96 -40.29 17.64 -16.33
C ALA A 96 -40.90 17.89 -17.73
N ALA A 97 -40.75 16.91 -18.62
CA ALA A 97 -41.33 16.99 -19.98
C ALA A 97 -42.87 17.12 -19.96
N ALA A 98 -43.55 16.35 -19.11
CA ALA A 98 -44.97 16.43 -18.94
C ALA A 98 -45.45 17.81 -18.42
N LEU A 99 -44.72 18.37 -17.42
CA LEU A 99 -45.03 19.72 -16.90
C LEU A 99 -44.81 20.81 -17.96
N ARG A 100 -43.78 20.70 -18.80
CA ARG A 100 -43.56 21.63 -19.93
C ARG A 100 -44.66 21.52 -20.96
N ALA A 101 -45.07 20.33 -21.35
CA ALA A 101 -46.17 20.12 -22.29
C ALA A 101 -47.49 20.69 -21.75
N GLN A 102 -47.77 20.52 -20.46
CA GLN A 102 -48.92 21.15 -19.81
C GLN A 102 -48.85 22.70 -19.83
N ALA A 103 -47.65 23.25 -19.59
CA ALA A 103 -47.43 24.70 -19.61
C ALA A 103 -47.69 25.33 -20.99
N GLU A 104 -47.52 24.59 -22.08
CA GLU A 104 -47.79 25.04 -23.44
C GLU A 104 -49.29 25.18 -23.70
N THR A 105 -50.13 24.38 -23.05
CA THR A 105 -51.57 24.38 -23.22
C THR A 105 -52.30 25.36 -22.32
N VAL A 106 -51.64 25.94 -21.32
CA VAL A 106 -52.23 26.83 -20.32
C VAL A 106 -52.09 28.29 -20.73
N THR A 107 -53.20 29.03 -20.70
CA THR A 107 -53.27 30.47 -21.01
C THR A 107 -53.06 31.35 -19.80
N ASP A 108 -53.29 30.84 -18.56
CA ASP A 108 -53.05 31.56 -17.30
C ASP A 108 -51.52 31.67 -17.07
N ALA A 109 -51.02 32.90 -17.06
CA ALA A 109 -49.59 33.18 -16.92
C ALA A 109 -49.02 32.71 -15.56
N THR A 110 -49.82 32.80 -14.49
CA THR A 110 -49.38 32.39 -13.14
C THR A 110 -49.29 30.87 -13.05
N LEU A 111 -50.24 30.13 -13.59
CA LEU A 111 -50.22 28.68 -13.62
C LEU A 111 -49.11 28.17 -14.56
N LYS A 112 -48.92 28.81 -15.72
CA LYS A 112 -47.81 28.51 -16.63
C LYS A 112 -46.44 28.65 -15.94
N ALA A 113 -46.22 29.76 -15.20
CA ALA A 113 -45.00 29.98 -14.48
C ALA A 113 -44.73 28.90 -13.38
N LYS A 114 -45.77 28.47 -12.66
CA LYS A 114 -45.70 27.38 -11.68
C LYS A 114 -45.32 26.04 -12.33
N LEU A 115 -45.93 25.70 -13.45
CA LEU A 115 -45.64 24.47 -14.21
C LEU A 115 -44.17 24.46 -14.71
N LEU A 116 -43.70 25.59 -15.25
CA LEU A 116 -42.29 25.73 -15.68
C LEU A 116 -41.32 25.66 -14.53
N ALA A 117 -41.64 26.26 -13.37
CA ALA A 117 -40.81 26.13 -12.17
C ALA A 117 -40.75 24.68 -11.66
N GLY A 118 -41.90 23.97 -11.68
CA GLY A 118 -41.94 22.54 -11.35
C GLY A 118 -41.10 21.68 -12.32
N ALA A 119 -41.16 22.00 -13.62
CA ALA A 119 -40.32 21.34 -14.62
C ALA A 119 -38.83 21.55 -14.36
N ALA A 120 -38.39 22.79 -14.06
CA ALA A 120 -37.01 23.10 -13.74
C ALA A 120 -36.54 22.40 -12.46
N GLN A 121 -37.40 22.30 -11.44
CA GLN A 121 -37.10 21.54 -10.22
C GLN A 121 -36.92 20.04 -10.51
N ALA A 122 -37.79 19.45 -11.35
CA ALA A 122 -37.65 18.05 -11.74
C ALA A 122 -36.35 17.80 -12.55
N GLU A 123 -36.00 18.69 -13.49
CA GLU A 123 -34.75 18.64 -14.23
C GLU A 123 -33.51 18.71 -13.30
N GLY A 124 -33.53 19.62 -12.33
CA GLY A 124 -32.48 19.71 -11.29
C GLY A 124 -32.36 18.41 -10.49
N GLY A 125 -33.50 17.80 -10.14
CA GLY A 125 -33.54 16.49 -9.50
C GLY A 125 -32.93 15.39 -10.37
N ALA A 126 -33.25 15.35 -11.64
CA ALA A 126 -32.69 14.40 -12.61
C ALA A 126 -31.15 14.55 -12.74
N GLN A 127 -30.66 15.78 -12.84
CA GLN A 127 -29.23 16.07 -12.92
C GLN A 127 -28.47 15.56 -11.66
N MET A 128 -29.02 15.82 -10.46
CA MET A 128 -28.45 15.31 -9.20
C MET A 128 -28.41 13.79 -9.18
N LEU A 129 -29.46 13.11 -9.64
CA LEU A 129 -29.52 11.64 -9.70
C LEU A 129 -28.54 11.07 -10.72
N THR A 130 -28.36 11.71 -11.86
CA THR A 130 -27.33 11.33 -12.86
C THR A 130 -25.94 11.49 -12.31
N ALA A 131 -25.66 12.54 -11.56
CA ALA A 131 -24.36 12.70 -10.88
C ALA A 131 -24.12 11.58 -9.86
N LYS A 132 -25.13 11.20 -9.07
CA LYS A 132 -25.05 10.05 -8.14
C LYS A 132 -24.87 8.72 -8.88
N GLN A 133 -25.56 8.51 -9.98
CA GLN A 133 -25.39 7.35 -10.85
C GLN A 133 -23.94 7.20 -11.31
N THR A 134 -23.32 8.30 -11.72
CA THR A 134 -21.89 8.30 -12.13
C THR A 134 -20.95 7.92 -10.98
N GLN A 135 -21.26 8.34 -9.74
CA GLN A 135 -20.44 8.01 -8.58
C GLN A 135 -20.44 6.52 -8.23
N VAL A 136 -21.58 5.84 -8.47
CA VAL A 136 -21.78 4.40 -8.17
C VAL A 136 -21.59 3.51 -9.40
N LYS A 137 -21.12 4.05 -10.52
CA LYS A 137 -20.74 3.28 -11.70
C LYS A 137 -19.62 2.31 -11.35
N ASP A 138 -19.65 1.16 -11.99
CA ASP A 138 -18.54 0.18 -11.93
C ASP A 138 -17.22 0.85 -12.29
N LYS A 139 -16.16 0.47 -11.56
CA LYS A 139 -14.82 1.03 -11.73
C LYS A 139 -13.83 -0.08 -11.97
N HIS A 140 -12.97 0.13 -12.93
CA HIS A 140 -11.89 -0.77 -13.30
C HIS A 140 -10.56 -0.03 -13.27
N LEU A 141 -9.51 -0.77 -12.93
CA LEU A 141 -8.14 -0.32 -12.95
C LEU A 141 -7.27 -1.39 -13.62
N GLU A 142 -6.46 -0.98 -14.59
CA GLU A 142 -5.34 -1.75 -15.11
C GLU A 142 -4.18 -0.79 -15.39
N CYS A 143 -3.14 -0.86 -14.56
CA CYS A 143 -1.97 -0.01 -14.63
C CYS A 143 -0.70 -0.82 -14.41
N GLU A 144 0.30 -0.61 -15.23
CA GLU A 144 1.68 -1.00 -15.02
C GLU A 144 2.51 0.24 -14.67
N GLN A 145 3.52 0.06 -13.83
CA GLN A 145 4.45 1.14 -13.50
C GLN A 145 5.86 0.62 -13.66
N ARG A 146 6.74 1.46 -14.19
CA ARG A 146 8.15 1.13 -14.43
C ARG A 146 9.04 2.29 -14.02
N GLY A 147 10.21 1.94 -13.50
CA GLY A 147 11.22 2.92 -13.15
C GLY A 147 12.56 2.25 -12.89
N TRP A 148 13.61 3.05 -12.88
CA TRP A 148 14.95 2.60 -12.51
C TRP A 148 15.70 3.66 -11.72
N GLY A 149 16.68 3.23 -10.95
CA GLY A 149 17.52 4.13 -10.17
C GLY A 149 18.81 3.44 -9.72
N VAL A 150 19.74 4.24 -9.22
CA VAL A 150 21.04 3.76 -8.78
C VAL A 150 21.22 4.04 -7.30
N THR A 151 21.68 3.02 -6.54
CA THR A 151 22.06 3.10 -5.14
C THR A 151 23.57 3.06 -5.01
N PRO A 152 24.26 4.15 -4.67
CA PRO A 152 25.66 4.11 -4.24
C PRO A 152 25.81 3.37 -2.91
N ILE A 153 26.88 2.59 -2.77
CA ILE A 153 27.12 1.73 -1.59
C ILE A 153 28.57 1.86 -1.17
N ILE A 154 28.78 2.10 0.13
CA ILE A 154 30.11 2.06 0.74
C ILE A 154 30.04 1.18 2.00
N GLY A 155 31.14 0.54 2.33
CA GLY A 155 31.24 -0.31 3.51
C GLY A 155 32.66 -0.44 4.03
N LEU A 156 32.75 -0.77 5.32
CA LEU A 156 34.00 -1.10 6.01
C LEU A 156 33.82 -2.41 6.74
N ASP A 157 34.85 -3.23 6.76
CA ASP A 157 34.91 -4.48 7.51
C ASP A 157 36.21 -4.55 8.28
N PHE A 158 36.10 -4.86 9.58
CA PHE A 158 37.21 -4.99 10.49
C PHE A 158 37.19 -6.36 11.16
N LYS A 159 38.26 -7.10 11.00
CA LYS A 159 38.42 -8.44 11.55
C LYS A 159 39.67 -8.51 12.47
N ALA A 160 39.48 -8.88 13.73
CA ALA A 160 40.55 -9.05 14.69
C ALA A 160 40.25 -10.22 15.65
N GLY A 161 41.12 -11.21 15.66
CA GLY A 161 40.95 -12.40 16.49
C GLY A 161 39.62 -13.11 16.21
N ARG A 162 38.75 -13.15 17.22
CA ARG A 162 37.43 -13.79 17.13
C ARG A 162 36.30 -12.84 16.69
N TRP A 163 36.61 -11.54 16.50
CA TRP A 163 35.65 -10.52 16.12
C TRP A 163 35.71 -10.23 14.63
N ASN A 164 34.54 -10.06 14.04
CA ASN A 164 34.35 -9.40 12.76
C ASN A 164 33.27 -8.33 12.92
N VAL A 165 33.59 -7.08 12.60
CA VAL A 165 32.64 -5.93 12.68
C VAL A 165 32.57 -5.26 11.33
N GLY A 166 31.36 -5.16 10.78
CA GLY A 166 31.12 -4.54 9.50
C GLY A 166 30.13 -3.41 9.60
N THR A 167 30.34 -2.36 8.80
CA THR A 167 29.36 -1.30 8.59
C THR A 167 29.19 -1.02 7.12
N ARG A 168 27.97 -0.70 6.72
CA ARG A 168 27.62 -0.42 5.33
C ARG A 168 26.59 0.70 5.26
N LEU A 169 26.80 1.63 4.34
CA LEU A 169 25.87 2.70 4.01
C LEU A 169 25.46 2.57 2.54
N GLU A 170 24.18 2.42 2.32
CA GLU A 170 23.52 2.56 1.02
C GLU A 170 22.82 3.92 1.00
N LEU A 171 23.09 4.73 0.00
CA LEU A 171 22.39 6.00 -0.15
C LEU A 171 20.99 5.78 -0.72
N ASN A 172 20.12 6.78 -0.59
CA ASN A 172 18.79 6.73 -1.20
C ASN A 172 18.92 6.45 -2.70
N THR A 173 18.10 5.53 -3.19
CA THR A 173 17.91 5.38 -4.63
C THR A 173 16.85 6.38 -5.08
N HIS A 174 17.24 7.41 -5.80
CA HIS A 174 16.27 8.28 -6.45
C HIS A 174 15.61 7.52 -7.60
N LEU A 175 14.31 7.30 -7.46
CA LEU A 175 13.51 6.51 -8.37
C LEU A 175 12.21 7.25 -8.66
N ASN A 176 11.90 7.41 -9.93
CA ASN A 176 10.58 7.80 -10.38
C ASN A 176 9.95 6.62 -11.13
N ILE A 177 8.66 6.39 -10.88
CA ILE A 177 7.88 5.37 -11.57
C ILE A 177 6.83 6.04 -12.45
N GLU A 178 6.76 5.61 -13.70
CA GLU A 178 5.84 6.10 -14.70
C GLU A 178 4.66 5.14 -14.86
N ASN A 179 3.45 5.71 -14.90
CA ASN A 179 2.22 4.96 -15.10
C ASN A 179 2.01 4.65 -16.59
N ASP A 180 1.95 3.38 -16.95
CA ASP A 180 1.44 2.86 -18.21
C ASP A 180 0.05 2.28 -17.96
N THR A 181 -0.96 3.16 -18.04
CA THR A 181 -2.33 2.85 -17.64
C THR A 181 -3.18 2.56 -18.85
N LYS A 182 -3.82 1.40 -18.86
CA LYS A 182 -4.77 0.98 -19.89
C LYS A 182 -6.20 1.36 -19.53
N VAL A 183 -6.56 1.19 -18.25
CA VAL A 183 -7.89 1.53 -17.73
C VAL A 183 -7.71 2.17 -16.35
N ASP A 184 -8.32 3.34 -16.14
CA ASP A 184 -8.37 4.01 -14.85
C ASP A 184 -9.68 4.76 -14.63
N ASP A 185 -10.72 4.05 -14.24
CA ASP A 185 -11.99 4.65 -13.80
C ASP A 185 -11.88 5.26 -12.38
N THR A 186 -10.74 5.10 -11.72
CA THR A 186 -10.51 5.61 -10.35
C THR A 186 -9.93 7.02 -10.33
N GLY A 187 -9.22 7.41 -11.39
CA GLY A 187 -8.47 8.66 -11.50
C GLY A 187 -7.19 8.71 -10.66
N LEU A 188 -6.75 7.56 -10.09
CA LEU A 188 -5.59 7.48 -9.21
C LEU A 188 -4.29 7.19 -9.97
N PHE A 189 -4.37 6.62 -11.16
CA PHE A 189 -3.22 6.14 -11.95
C PHE A 189 -3.26 6.72 -13.37
N GLN A 190 -3.32 8.04 -13.50
CA GLN A 190 -3.36 8.69 -14.82
C GLN A 190 -2.16 8.27 -15.67
N HIS A 191 -2.43 7.93 -16.93
CA HIS A 191 -1.40 7.49 -17.88
C HIS A 191 -0.32 8.56 -18.09
N GLY A 192 0.94 8.13 -18.16
CA GLY A 192 2.11 9.00 -18.38
C GLY A 192 2.54 9.82 -17.15
N VAL A 193 1.79 9.75 -16.04
CA VAL A 193 2.19 10.43 -14.80
C VAL A 193 3.38 9.71 -14.19
N ASN A 194 4.43 10.48 -13.93
CA ASN A 194 5.68 10.02 -13.33
C ASN A 194 5.75 10.50 -11.88
N THR A 195 5.82 9.57 -10.94
CA THR A 195 5.78 9.88 -9.52
C THR A 195 7.04 9.42 -8.78
N PRO A 196 7.53 10.18 -7.78
CA PRO A 196 8.61 9.73 -6.92
C PRO A 196 8.22 8.45 -6.16
N SER A 197 9.14 7.49 -6.14
CA SER A 197 9.02 6.24 -5.40
C SER A 197 10.42 5.77 -4.98
N ASP A 198 11.14 6.64 -4.28
CA ASP A 198 12.53 6.40 -3.88
C ASP A 198 12.63 5.16 -2.99
N LEU A 199 13.74 4.42 -3.12
CA LEU A 199 14.10 3.41 -2.13
C LEU A 199 14.90 4.10 -1.02
N PRO A 200 14.52 3.90 0.26
CA PRO A 200 15.24 4.54 1.36
C PRO A 200 16.68 4.08 1.44
N GLY A 201 17.56 4.98 1.82
CA GLY A 201 18.92 4.64 2.18
C GLY A 201 18.93 3.75 3.42
N LEU A 202 20.00 3.02 3.61
CA LEU A 202 20.16 2.04 4.67
C LEU A 202 21.56 2.13 5.26
N TRP A 203 21.64 2.39 6.56
CA TRP A 203 22.86 2.18 7.32
C TRP A 203 22.76 0.90 8.14
N THR A 204 23.77 0.05 8.02
CA THR A 204 23.88 -1.19 8.79
C THR A 204 25.19 -1.22 9.60
N LEU A 205 25.11 -1.71 10.81
CA LEU A 205 26.24 -2.04 11.66
C LEU A 205 26.04 -3.48 12.16
N GLY A 206 27.01 -4.34 11.93
CA GLY A 206 26.95 -5.73 12.37
C GLY A 206 28.24 -6.15 13.05
N ALA A 207 28.10 -7.06 14.00
CA ALA A 207 29.24 -7.71 14.67
C ALA A 207 29.01 -9.22 14.75
N GLN A 208 30.06 -9.97 14.49
CA GLN A 208 30.11 -11.42 14.68
C GLN A 208 31.24 -11.76 15.67
N TYR A 209 30.98 -12.69 16.55
CA TYR A 209 31.94 -13.23 17.48
C TYR A 209 32.01 -14.76 17.40
N SER A 210 33.18 -15.30 17.14
CA SER A 210 33.44 -16.76 17.15
C SER A 210 33.57 -17.24 18.57
N ILE A 211 32.51 -17.76 19.18
CA ILE A 211 32.50 -18.30 20.56
C ILE A 211 33.42 -19.53 20.62
N LEU A 212 33.24 -20.42 19.63
CA LEU A 212 34.04 -21.61 19.39
C LEU A 212 34.48 -21.62 17.91
N PRO A 213 35.44 -22.46 17.52
CA PRO A 213 35.78 -22.58 16.09
C PRO A 213 34.63 -22.92 15.17
N ASN A 214 33.59 -23.59 15.68
CA ASN A 214 32.41 -24.03 14.96
C ASN A 214 31.11 -23.37 15.43
N LEU A 215 31.16 -22.36 16.32
CA LEU A 215 30.00 -21.67 16.84
C LEU A 215 30.22 -20.16 16.79
N ARG A 216 29.33 -19.45 16.09
CA ARG A 216 29.35 -18.00 15.89
C ARG A 216 28.07 -17.36 16.40
N ALA A 217 28.20 -16.26 17.12
CA ALA A 217 27.08 -15.37 17.45
C ALA A 217 27.22 -14.09 16.65
N MET A 218 26.09 -13.51 16.25
CA MET A 218 26.04 -12.28 15.47
C MET A 218 24.89 -11.40 15.93
N ALA A 219 25.12 -10.09 15.85
CA ALA A 219 24.12 -9.08 16.07
C ALA A 219 24.28 -7.96 15.05
N SER A 220 23.18 -7.36 14.63
CA SER A 220 23.22 -6.21 13.74
C SER A 220 22.10 -5.21 14.03
N TYR A 221 22.39 -3.98 13.66
CA TYR A 221 21.46 -2.85 13.69
C TYR A 221 21.33 -2.28 12.29
N HIS A 222 20.08 -2.03 11.87
CA HIS A 222 19.76 -1.42 10.59
C HIS A 222 18.95 -0.15 10.84
N LEU A 223 19.30 0.93 10.15
CA LEU A 223 18.57 2.19 10.13
C LEU A 223 18.21 2.53 8.69
N TYR A 224 16.91 2.51 8.38
CA TYR A 224 16.39 2.93 7.09
C TYR A 224 16.05 4.42 7.13
N PHE A 225 16.45 5.16 6.12
CA PHE A 225 16.20 6.60 6.03
C PHE A 225 14.88 6.89 5.31
N ASP A 226 13.77 6.32 5.82
CA ASP A 226 12.45 6.39 5.17
C ASP A 226 11.96 7.82 4.98
N LYS A 227 12.20 8.72 5.94
CA LYS A 227 11.77 10.11 5.85
C LYS A 227 12.49 10.91 4.75
N SER A 228 13.62 10.44 4.27
CA SER A 228 14.36 11.08 3.17
C SER A 228 14.06 10.45 1.81
N ALA A 229 13.32 9.35 1.75
CA ALA A 229 12.92 8.68 0.52
C ALA A 229 11.61 9.30 0.00
N ARG A 230 11.70 10.03 -1.11
CA ARG A 230 10.54 10.74 -1.69
C ARG A 230 9.50 9.75 -2.19
N MET A 231 8.26 9.97 -1.84
CA MET A 231 7.10 9.20 -2.27
C MET A 231 6.05 10.11 -2.92
N ALA A 232 5.16 9.50 -3.69
CA ALA A 232 4.01 10.21 -4.25
C ALA A 232 3.28 11.01 -3.16
N ASN A 233 2.93 12.27 -3.46
CA ASN A 233 2.25 13.19 -2.55
C ASN A 233 2.98 13.43 -1.22
N ASN A 234 4.31 13.31 -1.21
CA ASN A 234 5.15 13.46 -0.01
C ASN A 234 4.69 12.56 1.16
N LYS A 235 4.21 11.37 0.85
CA LYS A 235 3.69 10.41 1.84
C LYS A 235 4.69 10.09 2.96
N GLN A 236 6.00 10.15 2.70
CA GLN A 236 7.05 9.95 3.70
C GLN A 236 6.98 10.96 4.85
N ASP A 237 6.40 12.15 4.65
CA ASP A 237 6.27 13.18 5.70
C ASP A 237 5.28 12.77 6.79
N LEU A 238 4.37 11.84 6.48
CA LEU A 238 3.40 11.27 7.42
C LEU A 238 4.04 10.27 8.41
N LEU A 239 5.28 9.83 8.17
CA LEU A 239 6.00 8.97 9.12
C LEU A 239 6.45 9.77 10.34
N GLY A 240 6.34 9.19 11.52
CA GLY A 240 6.86 9.75 12.76
C GLY A 240 8.39 9.73 12.86
N GLY A 241 9.06 8.89 12.05
CA GLY A 241 10.51 8.75 12.05
C GLY A 241 10.98 7.62 11.13
N ASN A 242 12.28 7.38 11.16
CA ASN A 242 12.93 6.32 10.39
C ASN A 242 12.70 4.94 11.00
N THR A 243 12.70 3.90 10.16
CA THR A 243 12.60 2.49 10.57
C THR A 243 13.93 2.01 11.15
N GLN A 244 13.84 1.24 12.21
CA GLN A 244 14.98 0.63 12.90
C GLN A 244 14.78 -0.88 13.03
N GLU A 245 15.86 -1.64 12.83
CA GLU A 245 15.85 -3.08 13.02
C GLU A 245 17.00 -3.51 13.92
N PHE A 246 16.69 -4.42 14.83
CA PHE A 246 17.64 -5.09 15.71
C PHE A 246 17.59 -6.58 15.42
N LEU A 247 18.73 -7.16 15.09
CA LEU A 247 18.84 -8.57 14.73
C LEU A 247 19.87 -9.24 15.62
N ALA A 248 19.60 -10.48 16.01
CA ALA A 248 20.59 -11.32 16.69
C ALA A 248 20.39 -12.76 16.24
N GLY A 249 21.49 -13.52 16.18
CA GLY A 249 21.46 -14.91 15.77
C GLY A 249 22.73 -15.67 16.13
N MET A 250 22.62 -16.98 15.93
CA MET A 250 23.74 -17.91 16.11
C MET A 250 23.81 -18.85 14.91
N GLU A 251 25.02 -19.26 14.60
CA GLU A 251 25.32 -20.23 13.57
C GLU A 251 26.26 -21.28 14.12
N TRP A 252 25.95 -22.55 13.91
CA TRP A 252 26.70 -23.69 14.42
C TRP A 252 26.98 -24.69 13.31
N ASP A 253 28.30 -24.94 13.11
CA ASP A 253 28.76 -26.03 12.24
C ASP A 253 28.68 -27.34 13.04
N ILE A 254 27.58 -28.06 12.91
CA ILE A 254 27.35 -29.35 13.61
C ILE A 254 28.36 -30.40 13.10
N THR A 255 28.60 -30.36 11.78
CA THR A 255 29.59 -31.18 11.10
C THR A 255 30.35 -30.33 10.07
N PRO A 256 31.47 -30.81 9.48
CA PRO A 256 32.12 -30.10 8.37
C PRO A 256 31.23 -29.85 7.14
N ASN A 257 30.12 -30.55 7.06
CA ASN A 257 29.19 -30.45 5.89
C ASN A 257 27.80 -29.88 6.25
N ILE A 258 27.50 -29.68 7.53
CA ILE A 258 26.17 -29.22 7.96
C ILE A 258 26.34 -28.06 8.94
N THR A 259 25.80 -26.91 8.57
CA THR A 259 25.66 -25.73 9.42
C THR A 259 24.19 -25.46 9.69
N VAL A 260 23.84 -25.16 10.92
CA VAL A 260 22.49 -24.71 11.29
C VAL A 260 22.56 -23.30 11.85
N SER A 261 21.48 -22.56 11.69
CA SER A 261 21.36 -21.19 12.19
C SER A 261 19.99 -20.94 12.79
N ALA A 262 19.96 -20.09 13.80
CA ALA A 262 18.74 -19.56 14.38
C ALA A 262 18.93 -18.08 14.71
N GLY A 263 17.87 -17.29 14.55
CA GLY A 263 17.95 -15.87 14.85
C GLY A 263 16.59 -15.24 15.02
N GLY A 264 16.61 -14.01 15.51
CA GLY A 264 15.44 -13.17 15.67
C GLY A 264 15.69 -11.75 15.20
N GLN A 265 14.61 -11.07 14.86
CA GLN A 265 14.63 -9.69 14.41
C GLN A 265 13.48 -8.92 15.07
N ARG A 266 13.74 -7.70 15.47
CA ARG A 266 12.76 -6.73 15.87
C ARG A 266 12.81 -5.56 14.90
N THR A 267 11.71 -5.28 14.19
CA THR A 267 11.57 -4.13 13.32
C THR A 267 10.63 -3.12 13.97
N LYS A 268 11.08 -1.89 14.14
CA LYS A 268 10.30 -0.77 14.65
C LYS A 268 10.03 0.21 13.52
N TYR A 269 8.78 0.25 13.05
CA TYR A 269 8.29 1.27 12.16
C TYR A 269 7.78 2.47 12.96
N ASN A 270 8.25 3.67 12.67
CA ASN A 270 7.80 4.89 13.31
C ASN A 270 6.63 5.49 12.52
N LEU A 271 5.43 4.95 12.74
CA LEU A 271 4.22 5.28 11.97
C LEU A 271 3.51 6.55 12.44
N GLY A 272 3.92 7.13 13.59
CA GLY A 272 3.20 8.27 14.18
C GLY A 272 1.77 7.91 14.53
N ASP A 273 0.82 8.70 14.05
CA ASP A 273 -0.63 8.51 14.22
C ASP A 273 -1.22 7.47 13.22
N GLY A 274 -0.40 6.91 12.34
CA GLY A 274 -0.83 5.96 11.33
C GLY A 274 -1.42 6.60 10.07
N ALA A 275 -1.31 7.92 9.88
CA ALA A 275 -1.77 8.57 8.65
C ALA A 275 -1.10 8.00 7.39
N TYR A 276 0.13 7.49 7.52
CA TYR A 276 0.86 6.80 6.47
C TYR A 276 0.18 5.49 5.99
N LEU A 277 -0.55 4.81 6.87
CA LEU A 277 -1.15 3.50 6.59
C LEU A 277 -2.40 3.62 5.73
N THR A 278 -2.51 2.75 4.74
CA THR A 278 -3.69 2.59 3.89
C THR A 278 -4.05 1.11 3.77
N ASP A 279 -5.29 0.82 3.43
CA ASP A 279 -5.80 -0.52 3.18
C ASP A 279 -5.08 -1.24 2.01
N MET A 280 -4.54 -0.48 1.06
CA MET A 280 -3.81 -1.02 -0.09
C MET A 280 -2.34 -1.35 0.19
N SER A 281 -1.73 -0.70 1.17
CA SER A 281 -0.33 -0.90 1.52
C SER A 281 -0.09 -0.50 2.96
N PHE A 282 0.25 -1.47 3.80
CA PHE A 282 0.60 -1.21 5.19
C PHE A 282 1.70 -2.14 5.68
N VAL A 283 2.51 -1.60 6.57
CA VAL A 283 3.47 -2.33 7.40
C VAL A 283 3.38 -1.80 8.81
N THR A 284 3.54 -2.66 9.80
CA THR A 284 3.56 -2.29 11.21
C THR A 284 4.79 -2.86 11.88
N SER A 285 5.15 -2.37 13.04
CA SER A 285 6.25 -2.95 13.82
C SER A 285 6.07 -4.45 13.98
N SER A 286 7.19 -5.19 13.96
CA SER A 286 7.12 -6.64 13.92
C SER A 286 8.28 -7.30 14.68
N TYR A 287 8.11 -8.55 15.02
CA TYR A 287 9.19 -9.44 15.40
C TYR A 287 9.19 -10.68 14.52
N SER A 288 10.38 -11.19 14.26
CA SER A 288 10.57 -12.34 13.39
C SER A 288 11.48 -13.37 14.06
N ILE A 289 11.25 -14.62 13.71
CA ILE A 289 12.13 -15.74 14.09
C ILE A 289 12.50 -16.47 12.81
N GLY A 290 13.78 -16.77 12.66
CA GLY A 290 14.33 -17.50 11.52
C GLY A 290 15.11 -18.73 11.96
N LEU A 291 14.97 -19.81 11.19
CA LEU A 291 15.77 -21.02 11.30
C LEU A 291 16.36 -21.32 9.93
N GLY A 292 17.60 -21.76 9.90
CA GLY A 292 18.28 -22.09 8.65
C GLY A 292 19.16 -23.34 8.78
N ALA A 293 19.39 -23.98 7.66
CA ALA A 293 20.35 -25.05 7.52
C ALA A 293 21.08 -24.91 6.17
N GLN A 294 22.39 -25.11 6.20
CA GLN A 294 23.24 -25.23 5.02
C GLN A 294 23.82 -26.63 4.97
N VAL A 295 23.75 -27.26 3.82
CA VAL A 295 24.33 -28.58 3.55
C VAL A 295 25.32 -28.47 2.40
N LYS A 296 26.56 -28.87 2.64
CA LYS A 296 27.59 -28.95 1.60
C LYS A 296 27.34 -30.22 0.78
N LEU A 297 26.90 -30.05 -0.46
CA LEU A 297 26.58 -31.15 -1.38
C LEU A 297 27.84 -31.64 -2.11
N ALA A 298 28.76 -30.72 -2.44
CA ALA A 298 30.03 -31.00 -3.09
C ALA A 298 31.09 -29.99 -2.61
N LYS A 299 32.34 -30.15 -3.08
CA LYS A 299 33.43 -29.22 -2.69
C LYS A 299 33.11 -27.76 -3.00
N ASN A 300 32.40 -27.53 -4.08
CA ASN A 300 32.04 -26.21 -4.58
C ASN A 300 30.52 -25.94 -4.58
N MET A 301 29.70 -26.74 -3.89
CA MET A 301 28.24 -26.59 -3.93
C MET A 301 27.62 -26.73 -2.54
N ARG A 302 26.82 -25.74 -2.13
CA ARG A 302 26.11 -25.70 -0.86
C ARG A 302 24.62 -25.41 -1.09
N LEU A 303 23.77 -26.20 -0.46
CA LEU A 303 22.32 -26.01 -0.43
C LEU A 303 21.94 -25.29 0.86
N ASN A 304 21.22 -24.21 0.76
CA ASN A 304 20.67 -23.46 1.90
C ASN A 304 19.14 -23.64 1.93
N VAL A 305 18.62 -23.93 3.12
CA VAL A 305 17.18 -23.97 3.37
C VAL A 305 16.91 -23.11 4.60
N ALA A 306 15.96 -22.20 4.51
CA ALA A 306 15.63 -21.33 5.62
C ALA A 306 14.10 -21.16 5.74
N TYR A 307 13.63 -21.09 6.96
CA TYR A 307 12.26 -20.74 7.30
C TYR A 307 12.26 -19.49 8.18
N PHE A 308 11.42 -18.52 7.80
CA PHE A 308 11.31 -17.23 8.45
C PHE A 308 9.83 -16.92 8.72
N TRP A 309 9.52 -16.61 9.97
CA TRP A 309 8.20 -16.24 10.43
C TRP A 309 8.21 -14.85 11.03
N THR A 310 7.40 -13.94 10.48
CA THR A 310 7.21 -12.58 10.97
C THR A 310 5.79 -12.41 11.51
N ASN A 311 5.69 -11.91 12.72
CA ASN A 311 4.44 -11.50 13.34
C ASN A 311 4.44 -9.97 13.49
N TYR A 312 3.44 -9.33 12.89
CA TYR A 312 3.29 -7.88 12.94
C TYR A 312 2.44 -7.47 14.13
N GLU A 313 2.82 -6.41 14.79
CA GLU A 313 2.01 -5.83 15.88
C GLU A 313 0.73 -5.25 15.31
N LYS A 314 -0.34 -5.38 16.07
CA LYS A 314 -1.59 -4.71 15.74
C LYS A 314 -1.38 -3.20 15.81
N PHE A 315 -1.92 -2.49 14.83
CA PHE A 315 -1.98 -1.06 14.84
C PHE A 315 -3.41 -0.61 14.62
N ASP A 316 -3.95 0.17 15.55
CA ASP A 316 -5.28 0.75 15.47
C ASP A 316 -5.14 2.24 15.12
N LYS A 317 -5.56 2.61 13.92
CA LYS A 317 -5.61 3.98 13.43
C LYS A 317 -6.99 4.54 13.71
N THR A 318 -7.08 5.54 14.58
CA THR A 318 -8.33 6.24 14.90
C THR A 318 -8.39 7.57 14.17
N TYR A 319 -9.53 7.89 13.59
CA TYR A 319 -9.77 9.16 12.92
C TYR A 319 -11.24 9.52 12.97
N GLN A 320 -11.51 10.84 12.90
CA GLN A 320 -12.86 11.37 12.84
C GLN A 320 -13.26 11.65 11.40
N GLN A 321 -14.46 11.24 11.03
CA GLN A 321 -15.05 11.55 9.74
C GLN A 321 -16.32 12.37 9.97
N THR A 322 -16.34 13.57 9.42
CA THR A 322 -17.56 14.41 9.44
C THR A 322 -18.41 14.09 8.22
N VAL A 323 -19.63 13.69 8.45
CA VAL A 323 -20.64 13.40 7.42
C VAL A 323 -21.74 14.46 7.50
N VAL A 324 -22.04 15.09 6.38
CA VAL A 324 -23.18 16.01 6.27
C VAL A 324 -24.45 15.17 6.06
N THR A 325 -25.41 15.32 6.94
CA THR A 325 -26.71 14.66 6.80
C THR A 325 -27.68 15.52 6.00
N ASN A 326 -28.59 14.90 5.26
CA ASN A 326 -29.65 15.61 4.52
C ASN A 326 -30.84 16.04 5.42
N ALA A 327 -30.61 16.12 6.73
CA ALA A 327 -31.63 16.68 7.62
C ALA A 327 -31.88 18.14 7.26
N ASN A 328 -33.10 18.58 7.33
CA ASN A 328 -33.44 19.98 7.15
C ASN A 328 -33.72 20.63 8.54
N PRO A 329 -32.83 21.50 9.07
CA PRO A 329 -31.61 22.03 8.45
C PRO A 329 -30.48 20.97 8.31
N LEU A 330 -29.54 21.19 7.38
CA LEU A 330 -28.35 20.38 7.22
C LEU A 330 -27.61 20.22 8.55
N ALA A 331 -27.45 19.00 8.99
CA ALA A 331 -26.70 18.68 10.20
C ALA A 331 -25.42 17.93 9.83
N THR A 332 -24.37 18.20 10.57
CA THR A 332 -23.10 17.45 10.49
C THR A 332 -23.05 16.44 11.62
N VAL A 333 -22.70 15.20 11.30
CA VAL A 333 -22.44 14.15 12.29
C VAL A 333 -20.98 13.77 12.19
N THR A 334 -20.26 13.81 13.30
CA THR A 334 -18.89 13.33 13.38
C THR A 334 -18.91 11.89 13.85
N LEU A 335 -18.31 11.01 13.06
CA LEU A 335 -18.18 9.58 13.34
C LEU A 335 -16.74 9.27 13.72
N ASP A 336 -16.55 8.57 14.84
CA ASP A 336 -15.26 8.02 15.22
C ASP A 336 -15.05 6.68 14.50
N ASN A 337 -13.97 6.58 13.76
CA ASN A 337 -13.60 5.38 13.01
C ASN A 337 -12.31 4.80 13.56
N THR A 338 -12.17 3.48 13.49
CA THR A 338 -10.96 2.75 13.84
C THR A 338 -10.65 1.72 12.76
N ASP A 339 -9.51 1.91 12.07
CA ASP A 339 -8.98 0.92 11.15
C ASP A 339 -7.94 0.08 11.89
N ARG A 340 -8.12 -1.24 11.89
CA ARG A 340 -7.20 -2.18 12.52
C ARG A 340 -6.35 -2.90 11.49
N PHE A 341 -5.04 -2.72 11.60
CA PHE A 341 -4.05 -3.33 10.73
C PHE A 341 -3.39 -4.53 11.43
N THR A 342 -3.45 -5.69 10.80
CA THR A 342 -2.79 -6.92 11.27
C THR A 342 -2.21 -7.70 10.09
N ARG A 343 -1.04 -8.33 10.30
CA ARG A 343 -0.38 -9.13 9.26
C ARG A 343 0.47 -10.22 9.88
N THR A 344 0.65 -11.32 9.16
CA THR A 344 1.61 -12.39 9.47
C THR A 344 2.24 -12.85 8.16
N ASN A 345 3.56 -12.99 8.13
CA ASN A 345 4.28 -13.56 6.99
C ASN A 345 5.00 -14.83 7.41
N LYS A 346 4.99 -15.81 6.50
CA LYS A 346 5.76 -17.05 6.60
C LYS A 346 6.49 -17.23 5.28
N VAL A 347 7.79 -17.42 5.33
CA VAL A 347 8.64 -17.55 4.14
C VAL A 347 9.49 -18.81 4.27
N LEU A 348 9.44 -19.65 3.24
CA LEU A 348 10.39 -20.74 3.03
C LEU A 348 11.33 -20.32 1.91
N GLY A 349 12.62 -20.30 2.18
CA GLY A 349 13.66 -20.00 1.21
C GLY A 349 14.50 -21.23 0.91
N VAL A 350 14.86 -21.40 -0.35
CA VAL A 350 15.85 -22.39 -0.80
C VAL A 350 16.84 -21.68 -1.71
N GLY A 351 18.12 -21.89 -1.47
CA GLY A 351 19.21 -21.30 -2.24
C GLY A 351 20.30 -22.33 -2.55
N LEU A 352 20.95 -22.16 -3.68
CA LEU A 352 22.11 -22.98 -4.07
C LEU A 352 23.29 -22.06 -4.32
N ASP A 353 24.38 -22.26 -3.58
CA ASP A 353 25.66 -21.58 -3.79
C ASP A 353 26.59 -22.49 -4.60
N ILE A 354 27.18 -21.94 -5.65
CA ILE A 354 28.14 -22.63 -6.50
C ILE A 354 29.41 -21.77 -6.60
N ASP A 355 30.52 -22.27 -6.14
CA ASP A 355 31.85 -21.65 -6.29
C ASP A 355 32.47 -22.14 -7.60
N PHE A 356 32.94 -21.24 -8.44
CA PHE A 356 33.53 -21.51 -9.75
C PHE A 356 35.06 -21.47 -9.70
#